data_1739a652053e38e0abb465633c3b4b0a
#
_entry.id   1739a652053e38e0abb465633c3b4b0a
#
_cell.length_a   1.000
_cell.length_b   1.000
_cell.length_c   1.000
_cell.angle_alpha   90.00
_cell.angle_beta   90.00
_cell.angle_gamma   90.00
#
_symmetry.space_group_name_H-M   'P 1'
#
loop_
_entity.id
_entity.type
_entity.pdbx_description
1 polymer ?
#
loop_
_entity_poly.entity_id
_entity_poly.type
_entity_poly.pdbx_seq_one_letter_code
_entity_poly.pdbx_strand_id
1 'polypeptide(L)'
;MKKLALTDFAKYRYPSALELSPDSRYLTFALKDVDREGDGYRWNLWLYDLESRESRQITRGDHQRQAVWEDNTHILYKTTEPDEALRARGFEEEWTVYHRLNVCTGEDREAFRLPMSVSGLWKMDEGRYVFTGETHLDRPNLLELTGEALEKELVRRQQTRGYKVLTELPLCENGVGMFNQTRNTLFLYLEAAGEYRRITPEDYDVNHVNVRPGQVLFTAFPFRDVKPVTEGMYRWDAERNETETLITPDKYSIDYVGHLGRKALCLGLVMRDYGVYEHPTFFVVDEKGEENLGRYDRRVNSEVVTDCFSGSVTGQRMVGETLYFLNTDGVDIDGFVMKPVGYEPGKRYPGILHIHGGPKMVFGPGFHHEMQLWAASGFFVCYCNPRGSCGKGNAFADLQGKYGEVDFRDLMEFTDEVLRRYPEIDADRMGVAGGSYGGFMTNWVIGHTDRFRCAVSQRSIANYVGDYLLSDIGYYYVPDQQLGTIWEHPERLWKASPLTYADRVKTPTLFIHADKDYRCTLANGLEMFAALKLHGVESKLCMFYGENHGLSREGKPSNRISRLSEILHWMEEHLKEE
;
A
#
# COMPACT_ATOMS: atom_id res chain seq x y z
N MET A 1 -25.43 -21.53 11.89
CA MET A 1 -24.67 -20.78 10.88
C MET A 1 -23.19 -21.09 11.01
N LYS A 2 -22.47 -21.21 9.91
CA LYS A 2 -21.02 -21.49 9.95
C LYS A 2 -20.27 -20.21 10.32
N LYS A 3 -19.49 -20.25 11.40
CA LYS A 3 -18.62 -19.12 11.79
C LYS A 3 -17.47 -18.95 10.79
N LEU A 4 -17.02 -17.70 10.61
CA LEU A 4 -15.84 -17.40 9.81
C LEU A 4 -14.60 -18.04 10.47
N ALA A 5 -13.75 -18.68 9.66
CA ALA A 5 -12.52 -19.30 10.12
C ALA A 5 -11.27 -18.49 9.72
N LEU A 6 -10.18 -18.66 10.46
CA LEU A 6 -8.88 -18.07 10.19
C LEU A 6 -8.45 -18.16 8.73
N THR A 7 -8.73 -19.33 8.10
CA THR A 7 -8.30 -19.63 6.73
C THR A 7 -9.27 -19.17 5.64
N ASP A 8 -10.41 -18.57 6.00
CA ASP A 8 -11.43 -18.23 5.00
C ASP A 8 -11.00 -17.10 4.07
N PHE A 9 -10.05 -16.23 4.47
CA PHE A 9 -9.49 -15.23 3.56
C PHE A 9 -8.83 -15.84 2.31
N ALA A 10 -8.35 -17.09 2.40
CA ALA A 10 -7.76 -17.81 1.28
C ALA A 10 -8.78 -18.22 0.19
N LYS A 11 -10.07 -17.99 0.44
CA LYS A 11 -11.15 -18.23 -0.54
C LYS A 11 -11.53 -16.97 -1.32
N TYR A 12 -11.00 -15.80 -0.90
CA TYR A 12 -11.32 -14.54 -1.56
C TYR A 12 -10.52 -14.40 -2.84
N ARG A 13 -11.16 -13.81 -3.84
CA ARG A 13 -10.59 -13.48 -5.12
C ARG A 13 -10.62 -11.99 -5.30
N TYR A 14 -9.53 -11.44 -5.81
CA TYR A 14 -9.36 -9.99 -5.92
C TYR A 14 -9.13 -9.61 -7.38
N PRO A 15 -10.14 -9.01 -8.05
CA PRO A 15 -9.96 -8.47 -9.39
C PRO A 15 -9.13 -7.18 -9.34
N SER A 16 -8.29 -6.99 -10.35
CA SER A 16 -7.45 -5.80 -10.53
C SER A 16 -7.14 -5.59 -12.01
N ALA A 17 -6.53 -4.45 -12.36
CA ALA A 17 -6.09 -4.12 -13.71
C ALA A 17 -7.20 -4.32 -14.76
N LEU A 18 -8.33 -3.61 -14.55
CA LEU A 18 -9.48 -3.66 -15.46
C LEU A 18 -9.19 -2.79 -16.69
N GLU A 19 -9.25 -3.40 -17.89
CA GLU A 19 -9.00 -2.73 -19.18
C GLU A 19 -10.07 -3.11 -20.21
N LEU A 20 -10.72 -2.09 -20.78
CA LEU A 20 -11.71 -2.29 -21.85
C LEU A 20 -11.02 -2.44 -23.21
N SER A 21 -11.56 -3.33 -24.07
CA SER A 21 -11.20 -3.35 -25.50
C SER A 21 -11.55 -2.02 -26.17
N PRO A 22 -10.86 -1.65 -27.27
CA PRO A 22 -11.13 -0.38 -27.96
C PRO A 22 -12.58 -0.19 -28.39
N ASP A 23 -13.27 -1.28 -28.76
CA ASP A 23 -14.69 -1.28 -29.11
C ASP A 23 -15.65 -1.38 -27.90
N SER A 24 -15.08 -1.44 -26.67
CA SER A 24 -15.83 -1.58 -25.43
C SER A 24 -16.69 -2.86 -25.33
N ARG A 25 -16.39 -3.90 -26.11
CA ARG A 25 -17.09 -5.17 -26.06
C ARG A 25 -16.57 -6.10 -24.95
N TYR A 26 -15.26 -6.09 -24.76
CA TYR A 26 -14.57 -6.97 -23.80
C TYR A 26 -13.94 -6.17 -22.68
N LEU A 27 -13.94 -6.76 -21.49
CA LEU A 27 -13.18 -6.29 -20.34
C LEU A 27 -12.16 -7.35 -19.93
N THR A 28 -10.87 -7.01 -19.93
CA THR A 28 -9.85 -7.86 -19.30
C THR A 28 -9.63 -7.43 -17.85
N PHE A 29 -9.32 -8.39 -16.99
CA PHE A 29 -8.94 -8.13 -15.61
C PHE A 29 -8.01 -9.25 -15.10
N ALA A 30 -7.12 -8.90 -14.17
CA ALA A 30 -6.33 -9.89 -13.45
C ALA A 30 -7.09 -10.34 -12.21
N LEU A 31 -7.19 -11.65 -11.99
CA LEU A 31 -7.77 -12.22 -10.79
C LEU A 31 -6.68 -12.83 -9.91
N LYS A 32 -6.57 -12.33 -8.69
CA LYS A 32 -5.63 -12.82 -7.67
C LYS A 32 -6.29 -13.91 -6.86
N ASP A 33 -5.71 -15.09 -6.85
CA ASP A 33 -6.08 -16.24 -6.01
C ASP A 33 -4.97 -16.54 -5.00
N VAL A 34 -5.34 -17.13 -3.86
CA VAL A 34 -4.37 -17.62 -2.88
C VAL A 34 -3.89 -19.01 -3.28
N ASP A 35 -2.58 -19.17 -3.45
CA ASP A 35 -1.92 -20.46 -3.61
C ASP A 35 -1.46 -20.99 -2.24
N ARG A 36 -2.23 -21.92 -1.68
CA ARG A 36 -1.92 -22.50 -0.37
C ARG A 36 -0.79 -23.51 -0.40
N GLU A 37 -0.56 -24.18 -1.51
CA GLU A 37 0.48 -25.19 -1.67
C GLU A 37 1.84 -24.53 -1.87
N GLY A 38 1.90 -23.49 -2.72
CA GLY A 38 3.10 -22.68 -2.93
C GLY A 38 3.30 -21.58 -1.90
N ASP A 39 2.42 -21.46 -0.90
CA ASP A 39 2.42 -20.39 0.13
C ASP A 39 2.55 -18.99 -0.45
N GLY A 40 1.75 -18.72 -1.49
CA GLY A 40 1.82 -17.49 -2.26
C GLY A 40 0.50 -17.08 -2.89
N TYR A 41 0.62 -16.36 -3.97
CA TYR A 41 -0.54 -15.89 -4.73
C TYR A 41 -0.33 -16.15 -6.21
N ARG A 42 -1.42 -16.45 -6.93
CA ARG A 42 -1.47 -16.61 -8.37
C ARG A 42 -2.31 -15.51 -8.99
N TRP A 43 -1.88 -14.99 -10.12
CA TRP A 43 -2.60 -14.00 -10.91
C TRP A 43 -2.75 -14.53 -12.33
N ASN A 44 -3.99 -14.58 -12.81
CA ASN A 44 -4.28 -14.92 -14.18
C ASN A 44 -5.22 -13.88 -14.79
N LEU A 45 -5.10 -13.67 -16.09
CA LEU A 45 -6.00 -12.78 -16.81
C LEU A 45 -7.31 -13.50 -17.14
N TRP A 46 -8.37 -12.75 -16.98
CA TRP A 46 -9.74 -13.14 -17.31
C TRP A 46 -10.31 -12.18 -18.33
N LEU A 47 -11.19 -12.66 -19.17
CA LEU A 47 -11.98 -11.89 -20.13
C LEU A 47 -13.44 -11.93 -19.71
N TYR A 48 -14.09 -10.79 -19.66
CA TYR A 48 -15.53 -10.64 -19.51
C TYR A 48 -16.11 -10.07 -20.82
N ASP A 49 -17.08 -10.75 -21.39
CA ASP A 49 -17.83 -10.30 -22.55
C ASP A 49 -19.05 -9.51 -22.05
N LEU A 50 -19.10 -8.21 -22.35
CA LEU A 50 -20.15 -7.29 -21.90
C LEU A 50 -21.50 -7.58 -22.57
N GLU A 51 -21.52 -8.25 -23.73
CA GLU A 51 -22.74 -8.61 -24.45
C GLU A 51 -23.36 -9.90 -23.87
N SER A 52 -22.59 -10.99 -23.76
CA SER A 52 -23.05 -12.26 -23.20
C SER A 52 -23.10 -12.28 -21.68
N ARG A 53 -22.39 -11.34 -21.01
CA ARG A 53 -22.19 -11.28 -19.55
C ARG A 53 -21.49 -12.50 -18.96
N GLU A 54 -20.64 -13.15 -19.74
CA GLU A 54 -19.88 -14.31 -19.32
C GLU A 54 -18.41 -13.97 -19.13
N SER A 55 -17.78 -14.61 -18.15
CA SER A 55 -16.34 -14.48 -17.90
C SER A 55 -15.62 -15.80 -18.10
N ARG A 56 -14.39 -15.75 -18.63
CA ARG A 56 -13.52 -16.91 -18.77
C ARG A 56 -12.06 -16.54 -18.52
N GLN A 57 -11.32 -17.49 -17.99
CA GLN A 57 -9.87 -17.36 -17.83
C GLN A 57 -9.17 -17.46 -19.19
N ILE A 58 -8.24 -16.56 -19.46
CA ILE A 58 -7.50 -16.48 -20.73
C ILE A 58 -6.01 -16.76 -20.60
N THR A 59 -5.42 -16.69 -19.40
CA THR A 59 -4.03 -17.10 -19.14
C THR A 59 -3.95 -18.09 -17.98
N ARG A 60 -2.86 -18.89 -17.91
CA ARG A 60 -2.66 -19.94 -16.90
C ARG A 60 -1.22 -20.00 -16.36
N GLY A 61 -0.43 -18.95 -16.53
CA GLY A 61 0.97 -18.93 -16.09
C GLY A 61 1.16 -18.40 -14.66
N ASP A 62 0.08 -18.11 -13.94
CA ASP A 62 0.05 -17.73 -12.52
C ASP A 62 0.73 -16.41 -12.12
N HIS A 63 1.28 -15.66 -13.10
CA HIS A 63 1.97 -14.40 -12.86
C HIS A 63 1.49 -13.24 -13.74
N GLN A 64 0.41 -13.42 -14.51
CA GLN A 64 -0.11 -12.41 -15.44
C GLN A 64 -1.01 -11.42 -14.70
N ARG A 65 -0.53 -10.19 -14.56
CA ARG A 65 -1.17 -9.14 -13.75
C ARG A 65 -1.82 -8.01 -14.55
N GLN A 66 -1.47 -7.88 -15.83
CA GLN A 66 -1.95 -6.78 -16.66
C GLN A 66 -2.02 -7.22 -18.12
N ALA A 67 -3.02 -6.72 -18.83
CA ALA A 67 -3.16 -6.81 -20.29
C ALA A 67 -3.07 -5.42 -20.90
N VAL A 68 -2.56 -5.34 -22.14
CA VAL A 68 -2.57 -4.13 -22.97
C VAL A 68 -3.27 -4.47 -24.27
N TRP A 69 -4.41 -3.85 -24.57
CA TRP A 69 -5.13 -4.07 -25.81
C TRP A 69 -4.37 -3.48 -27.02
N GLU A 70 -4.13 -4.30 -28.02
CA GLU A 70 -3.56 -3.87 -29.32
C GLU A 70 -4.66 -3.50 -30.31
N ASP A 71 -5.73 -4.28 -30.34
CA ASP A 71 -6.93 -4.09 -31.14
C ASP A 71 -8.14 -4.72 -30.40
N ASN A 72 -9.26 -4.93 -31.09
CA ASN A 72 -10.48 -5.49 -30.49
C ASN A 72 -10.37 -6.96 -30.10
N THR A 73 -9.33 -7.66 -30.51
CA THR A 73 -9.18 -9.12 -30.35
C THR A 73 -7.82 -9.54 -29.79
N HIS A 74 -6.81 -8.70 -29.85
CA HIS A 74 -5.46 -9.02 -29.40
C HIS A 74 -5.06 -8.19 -28.19
N ILE A 75 -4.44 -8.88 -27.23
CA ILE A 75 -3.82 -8.27 -26.05
C ILE A 75 -2.33 -8.65 -26.00
N LEU A 76 -1.53 -7.77 -25.41
CA LEU A 76 -0.21 -8.10 -24.89
C LEU A 76 -0.29 -8.36 -23.41
N TYR A 77 0.38 -9.42 -22.95
CA TYR A 77 0.63 -9.67 -21.54
C TYR A 77 2.10 -10.06 -21.34
N LYS A 78 2.64 -9.83 -20.14
CA LYS A 78 4.05 -10.11 -19.85
C LYS A 78 4.26 -11.37 -19.03
N THR A 79 5.42 -12.00 -19.30
CA THR A 79 6.08 -12.99 -18.44
C THR A 79 7.51 -12.53 -18.16
N THR A 80 8.19 -13.20 -17.25
CA THR A 80 9.62 -13.04 -17.01
C THR A 80 10.34 -14.35 -17.28
N GLU A 81 11.49 -14.26 -17.93
CA GLU A 81 12.34 -15.42 -18.23
C GLU A 81 13.77 -15.13 -17.76
N PRO A 82 14.37 -16.02 -16.95
CA PRO A 82 15.75 -15.86 -16.54
C PRO A 82 16.71 -15.96 -17.72
N ASP A 83 17.78 -15.17 -17.72
CA ASP A 83 18.90 -15.41 -18.62
C ASP A 83 19.72 -16.59 -18.11
N GLU A 84 19.59 -17.75 -18.76
CA GLU A 84 20.20 -19.00 -18.32
C GLU A 84 21.73 -18.96 -18.36
N ALA A 85 22.34 -18.18 -19.22
CA ALA A 85 23.79 -18.04 -19.31
C ALA A 85 24.34 -17.22 -18.12
N LEU A 86 23.68 -16.14 -17.73
CA LEU A 86 24.04 -15.36 -16.56
C LEU A 86 23.71 -16.10 -15.25
N ARG A 87 22.56 -16.79 -15.22
CA ARG A 87 22.14 -17.62 -14.08
C ARG A 87 23.12 -18.75 -13.78
N ALA A 88 23.65 -19.43 -14.80
CA ALA A 88 24.71 -20.45 -14.65
C ALA A 88 26.00 -19.87 -14.05
N ARG A 89 26.18 -18.56 -14.11
CA ARG A 89 27.32 -17.81 -13.53
C ARG A 89 26.99 -17.19 -12.17
N GLY A 90 25.77 -17.40 -11.66
CA GLY A 90 25.31 -16.91 -10.34
C GLY A 90 24.78 -15.49 -10.35
N PHE A 91 24.32 -14.98 -11.51
CA PHE A 91 23.66 -13.69 -11.67
C PHE A 91 22.20 -13.90 -12.07
N GLU A 92 21.28 -13.35 -11.29
CA GLU A 92 19.84 -13.47 -11.52
C GLU A 92 19.35 -12.25 -12.31
N GLU A 93 19.51 -12.32 -13.63
CA GLU A 93 18.98 -11.30 -14.56
C GLU A 93 17.84 -11.92 -15.36
N GLU A 94 16.77 -11.15 -15.58
CA GLU A 94 15.55 -11.63 -16.23
C GLU A 94 15.16 -10.74 -17.40
N TRP A 95 14.74 -11.40 -18.48
CA TRP A 95 14.08 -10.76 -19.61
C TRP A 95 12.60 -10.55 -19.30
N THR A 96 12.06 -9.38 -19.60
CA THR A 96 10.61 -9.22 -19.70
C THR A 96 10.17 -9.64 -21.10
N VAL A 97 9.34 -10.67 -21.19
CA VAL A 97 8.82 -11.22 -22.45
C VAL A 97 7.35 -10.86 -22.59
N TYR A 98 7.01 -10.24 -23.72
CA TYR A 98 5.62 -9.94 -24.05
C TYR A 98 5.06 -10.98 -25.03
N HIS A 99 3.90 -11.51 -24.68
CA HIS A 99 3.12 -12.45 -25.48
C HIS A 99 1.93 -11.74 -26.10
N ARG A 100 1.64 -12.05 -27.36
CA ARG A 100 0.43 -11.61 -28.06
C ARG A 100 -0.59 -12.72 -28.06
N LEU A 101 -1.70 -12.48 -27.38
CA LEU A 101 -2.82 -13.43 -27.26
C LEU A 101 -4.02 -12.92 -28.03
N ASN A 102 -4.54 -13.73 -28.96
CA ASN A 102 -5.86 -13.50 -29.53
C ASN A 102 -6.93 -14.01 -28.55
N VAL A 103 -7.70 -13.10 -27.96
CA VAL A 103 -8.69 -13.44 -26.93
C VAL A 103 -9.87 -14.24 -27.50
N CYS A 104 -10.12 -14.24 -28.81
CA CYS A 104 -11.20 -14.99 -29.44
C CYS A 104 -10.79 -16.42 -29.79
N THR A 105 -9.60 -16.61 -30.37
CA THR A 105 -9.12 -17.92 -30.86
C THR A 105 -8.28 -18.65 -29.80
N GLY A 106 -7.66 -17.94 -28.87
CA GLY A 106 -6.70 -18.48 -27.91
C GLY A 106 -5.30 -18.68 -28.49
N GLU A 107 -5.02 -18.20 -29.71
CA GLU A 107 -3.66 -18.20 -30.29
C GLU A 107 -2.77 -17.30 -29.45
N ASP A 108 -1.64 -17.86 -28.99
CA ASP A 108 -0.67 -17.19 -28.11
C ASP A 108 0.75 -17.38 -28.68
N ARG A 109 1.51 -16.28 -28.79
CA ARG A 109 2.89 -16.29 -29.28
C ARG A 109 3.71 -15.18 -28.65
N GLU A 110 5.01 -15.39 -28.54
CA GLU A 110 5.93 -14.31 -28.19
C GLU A 110 5.85 -13.17 -29.22
N ALA A 111 5.69 -11.95 -28.73
CA ALA A 111 5.69 -10.74 -29.54
C ALA A 111 7.08 -10.10 -29.57
N PHE A 112 7.62 -9.81 -28.39
CA PHE A 112 8.96 -9.25 -28.21
C PHE A 112 9.45 -9.43 -26.77
N ARG A 113 10.75 -9.16 -26.57
CA ARG A 113 11.36 -9.19 -25.23
C ARG A 113 12.22 -7.95 -24.99
N LEU A 114 12.31 -7.57 -23.71
CA LEU A 114 13.08 -6.41 -23.26
C LEU A 114 14.10 -6.85 -22.20
N PRO A 115 15.35 -6.35 -22.26
CA PRO A 115 16.44 -6.82 -21.39
C PRO A 115 16.42 -6.12 -20.02
N MET A 116 15.25 -5.97 -19.41
CA MET A 116 15.10 -5.33 -18.11
C MET A 116 13.76 -5.64 -17.49
N SER A 117 13.62 -5.36 -16.18
CA SER A 117 12.33 -5.38 -15.50
C SER A 117 11.45 -4.22 -15.99
N VAL A 118 10.29 -4.53 -16.57
CA VAL A 118 9.32 -3.55 -17.08
C VAL A 118 8.16 -3.42 -16.12
N SER A 119 7.90 -2.20 -15.64
CA SER A 119 6.81 -1.90 -14.70
C SER A 119 5.50 -1.57 -15.40
N GLY A 120 5.53 -0.93 -16.58
CA GLY A 120 4.36 -0.58 -17.38
C GLY A 120 4.62 -0.60 -18.87
N LEU A 121 3.59 -0.95 -19.66
CA LEU A 121 3.60 -0.89 -21.13
C LEU A 121 2.32 -0.24 -21.60
N TRP A 122 2.43 0.64 -22.59
CA TRP A 122 1.30 1.34 -23.24
C TRP A 122 1.50 1.31 -24.76
N LYS A 123 0.43 0.97 -25.48
CA LYS A 123 0.42 1.14 -26.93
C LYS A 123 0.29 2.64 -27.26
N MET A 124 1.19 3.15 -28.07
CA MET A 124 1.10 4.52 -28.57
C MET A 124 0.30 4.57 -29.89
N ASP A 125 0.70 3.76 -30.84
CA ASP A 125 0.05 3.54 -32.14
C ASP A 125 0.53 2.22 -32.76
N GLU A 126 0.37 2.02 -34.05
CA GLU A 126 0.75 0.77 -34.71
C GLU A 126 2.28 0.57 -34.68
N GLY A 127 2.71 -0.53 -34.03
CA GLY A 127 4.12 -0.91 -33.90
C GLY A 127 4.97 -0.02 -33.00
N ARG A 128 4.36 0.96 -32.28
CA ARG A 128 5.08 1.78 -31.30
C ARG A 128 4.47 1.64 -29.90
N TYR A 129 5.34 1.33 -28.95
CA TYR A 129 4.97 1.17 -27.55
C TYR A 129 5.83 2.06 -26.66
N VAL A 130 5.24 2.59 -25.61
CA VAL A 130 5.95 3.27 -24.54
C VAL A 130 5.99 2.33 -23.35
N PHE A 131 7.12 2.23 -22.68
CA PHE A 131 7.24 1.41 -21.50
C PHE A 131 8.10 2.09 -20.43
N THR A 132 7.89 1.68 -19.18
CA THR A 132 8.77 2.04 -18.07
C THR A 132 9.57 0.83 -17.65
N GLY A 133 10.89 1.02 -17.54
CA GLY A 133 11.83 -0.02 -17.16
C GLY A 133 12.80 0.42 -16.09
N GLU A 134 13.21 -0.53 -15.26
CA GLU A 134 14.19 -0.30 -14.20
C GLU A 134 15.60 -0.10 -14.80
N THR A 135 16.26 0.99 -14.41
CA THR A 135 17.64 1.30 -14.76
C THR A 135 18.44 1.68 -13.52
N HIS A 136 19.77 1.57 -13.62
CA HIS A 136 20.69 1.89 -12.55
C HIS A 136 21.72 2.94 -13.01
N LEU A 137 21.93 3.98 -12.21
CA LEU A 137 22.93 5.03 -12.52
C LEU A 137 24.36 4.58 -12.18
N ASP A 138 24.53 3.63 -11.26
CA ASP A 138 25.82 3.16 -10.74
C ASP A 138 26.38 1.92 -11.48
N ARG A 139 25.59 1.32 -12.37
CA ARG A 139 25.98 0.08 -13.04
C ARG A 139 25.25 -0.12 -14.36
N PRO A 140 25.94 -0.72 -15.37
CA PRO A 140 25.32 -1.06 -16.64
C PRO A 140 24.39 -2.28 -16.49
N ASN A 141 23.46 -2.41 -17.43
CA ASN A 141 22.61 -3.59 -17.57
C ASN A 141 23.41 -4.76 -18.15
N LEU A 142 23.49 -5.90 -17.45
CA LEU A 142 24.24 -7.08 -17.92
C LEU A 142 23.69 -7.68 -19.21
N LEU A 143 22.37 -7.64 -19.41
CA LEU A 143 21.72 -8.20 -20.59
C LEU A 143 22.05 -7.43 -21.90
N GLU A 144 22.58 -6.21 -21.78
CA GLU A 144 23.01 -5.38 -22.91
C GLU A 144 24.53 -5.48 -23.18
N LEU A 145 25.28 -6.10 -22.28
CA LEU A 145 26.73 -6.22 -22.40
C LEU A 145 27.14 -7.50 -23.13
N THR A 146 28.21 -7.41 -23.87
CA THR A 146 28.82 -8.56 -24.56
C THR A 146 30.34 -8.54 -24.44
N GLY A 147 30.99 -9.67 -24.73
CA GLY A 147 32.45 -9.79 -24.78
C GLY A 147 33.19 -9.31 -23.54
N GLU A 148 34.26 -8.54 -23.74
CA GLU A 148 35.14 -8.06 -22.66
C GLU A 148 34.40 -7.15 -21.64
N ALA A 149 33.45 -6.33 -22.09
CA ALA A 149 32.67 -5.45 -21.24
C ALA A 149 31.81 -6.25 -20.24
N LEU A 150 31.16 -7.32 -20.71
CA LEU A 150 30.42 -8.24 -19.85
C LEU A 150 31.32 -8.91 -18.82
N GLU A 151 32.47 -9.47 -19.25
CA GLU A 151 33.39 -10.15 -18.34
C GLU A 151 33.91 -9.23 -17.24
N LYS A 152 34.29 -8.01 -17.59
CA LYS A 152 34.75 -7.00 -16.64
C LYS A 152 33.66 -6.67 -15.61
N GLU A 153 32.43 -6.49 -16.04
CA GLU A 153 31.32 -6.14 -15.14
C GLU A 153 30.93 -7.32 -14.23
N LEU A 154 30.95 -8.55 -14.75
CA LEU A 154 30.70 -9.75 -13.93
C LEU A 154 31.76 -9.91 -12.82
N VAL A 155 33.04 -9.68 -13.13
CA VAL A 155 34.10 -9.69 -12.12
C VAL A 155 33.87 -8.61 -11.07
N ARG A 156 33.52 -7.38 -11.49
CA ARG A 156 33.22 -6.27 -10.57
C ARG A 156 32.07 -6.63 -9.63
N ARG A 157 30.96 -7.14 -10.16
CA ARG A 157 29.79 -7.54 -9.35
C ARG A 157 30.09 -8.70 -8.42
N GLN A 158 30.92 -9.66 -8.84
CA GLN A 158 31.36 -10.75 -7.97
C GLN A 158 32.18 -10.23 -6.77
N GLN A 159 33.07 -9.27 -6.99
CA GLN A 159 33.90 -8.67 -5.94
C GLN A 159 33.07 -7.84 -4.95
N THR A 160 31.99 -7.23 -5.38
CA THR A 160 31.13 -6.37 -4.54
C THR A 160 29.90 -7.09 -3.96
N ARG A 161 29.77 -8.40 -4.18
CA ARG A 161 28.59 -9.18 -3.77
C ARG A 161 28.33 -9.18 -2.25
N GLY A 162 29.38 -8.98 -1.45
CA GLY A 162 29.31 -9.03 0.01
C GLY A 162 28.84 -7.74 0.69
N TYR A 163 28.64 -6.65 -0.05
CA TYR A 163 28.21 -5.38 0.50
C TYR A 163 27.43 -4.55 -0.52
N LYS A 164 26.68 -3.57 -0.04
CA LYS A 164 25.95 -2.60 -0.85
C LYS A 164 26.43 -1.19 -0.49
N VAL A 165 26.66 -0.36 -1.49
CA VAL A 165 26.96 1.06 -1.32
C VAL A 165 25.65 1.84 -1.44
N LEU A 166 25.39 2.73 -0.49
CA LEU A 166 24.22 3.59 -0.47
C LEU A 166 24.69 5.05 -0.51
N THR A 167 24.19 5.81 -1.45
CA THR A 167 24.63 7.20 -1.70
C THR A 167 23.47 8.17 -1.82
N GLU A 168 22.22 7.71 -1.72
CA GLU A 168 21.03 8.54 -1.84
C GLU A 168 19.95 8.16 -0.81
N LEU A 169 18.97 9.04 -0.63
CA LEU A 169 17.76 8.80 0.17
C LEU A 169 16.52 8.72 -0.73
N PRO A 170 15.55 7.86 -0.36
CA PRO A 170 15.56 6.92 0.77
C PRO A 170 16.54 5.76 0.58
N LEU A 171 17.05 5.20 1.68
CA LEU A 171 17.98 4.04 1.68
C LEU A 171 17.28 2.74 1.27
N CYS A 172 15.98 2.70 1.47
CA CYS A 172 15.14 1.53 1.27
C CYS A 172 13.73 1.95 0.88
N GLU A 173 12.96 1.01 0.39
CA GLU A 173 11.53 1.17 0.14
C GLU A 173 10.78 -0.08 0.60
N ASN A 174 9.64 0.13 1.26
CA ASN A 174 8.83 -0.97 1.75
C ASN A 174 8.32 -1.85 0.60
N GLY A 175 8.57 -3.14 0.68
CA GLY A 175 8.26 -4.12 -0.37
C GLY A 175 9.34 -4.30 -1.43
N VAL A 176 10.30 -3.39 -1.52
CA VAL A 176 11.44 -3.45 -2.46
C VAL A 176 12.72 -3.87 -1.72
N GLY A 177 12.99 -3.29 -0.57
CA GLY A 177 14.21 -3.53 0.19
C GLY A 177 15.19 -2.36 0.11
N MET A 178 16.46 -2.63 0.42
CA MET A 178 17.54 -1.66 0.23
C MET A 178 17.85 -1.48 -1.25
N PHE A 179 17.89 -0.26 -1.75
CA PHE A 179 18.23 0.06 -3.13
C PHE A 179 19.16 1.28 -3.20
N ASN A 180 19.76 1.53 -4.35
CA ASN A 180 20.63 2.67 -4.59
C ASN A 180 20.65 3.02 -6.07
N GLN A 181 20.50 4.30 -6.39
CA GLN A 181 20.60 4.84 -7.75
C GLN A 181 19.75 4.10 -8.81
N THR A 182 18.62 3.56 -8.37
CA THR A 182 17.64 2.89 -9.24
C THR A 182 16.61 3.90 -9.69
N ARG A 183 16.24 3.85 -10.98
CA ARG A 183 15.23 4.72 -11.58
C ARG A 183 14.25 3.91 -12.42
N ASN A 184 13.00 4.31 -12.35
CA ASN A 184 11.99 3.89 -13.31
C ASN A 184 12.07 4.83 -14.52
N THR A 185 12.57 4.35 -15.63
CA THR A 185 12.91 5.15 -16.82
C THR A 185 11.90 4.94 -17.94
N LEU A 186 11.53 5.99 -18.65
CA LEU A 186 10.59 5.94 -19.76
C LEU A 186 11.32 5.70 -21.08
N PHE A 187 10.82 4.72 -21.87
CA PHE A 187 11.36 4.31 -23.15
C PHE A 187 10.30 4.28 -24.24
N LEU A 188 10.72 4.47 -25.49
CA LEU A 188 9.97 4.14 -26.70
C LEU A 188 10.50 2.84 -27.29
N TYR A 189 9.64 1.85 -27.55
CA TYR A 189 9.95 0.63 -28.29
C TYR A 189 9.35 0.69 -29.70
N LEU A 190 10.15 0.30 -30.69
CA LEU A 190 9.83 0.25 -32.12
C LEU A 190 9.79 -1.22 -32.56
N GLU A 191 8.61 -1.81 -32.66
CA GLU A 191 8.44 -3.25 -32.92
C GLU A 191 9.07 -3.69 -34.25
N ALA A 192 8.92 -2.92 -35.33
CA ALA A 192 9.47 -3.26 -36.63
C ALA A 192 11.01 -3.31 -36.65
N ALA A 193 11.68 -2.54 -35.83
CA ALA A 193 13.13 -2.51 -35.68
C ALA A 193 13.65 -3.47 -34.61
N GLY A 194 12.79 -3.86 -33.65
CA GLY A 194 13.19 -4.58 -32.43
C GLY A 194 14.09 -3.75 -31.53
N GLU A 195 13.98 -2.42 -31.59
CA GLU A 195 14.84 -1.47 -30.88
C GLU A 195 14.04 -0.61 -29.90
N TYR A 196 14.70 -0.15 -28.85
CA TYR A 196 14.13 0.83 -27.94
C TYR A 196 15.10 1.97 -27.66
N ARG A 197 14.54 3.11 -27.30
CA ARG A 197 15.32 4.29 -26.94
C ARG A 197 14.74 4.96 -25.69
N ARG A 198 15.62 5.53 -24.87
CA ARG A 198 15.27 6.31 -23.71
C ARG A 198 14.58 7.62 -24.11
N ILE A 199 13.53 7.99 -23.36
CA ILE A 199 12.82 9.26 -23.51
C ILE A 199 13.28 10.25 -22.41
N THR A 200 13.38 9.79 -21.18
CA THR A 200 13.70 10.66 -20.02
C THR A 200 15.20 10.76 -19.75
N PRO A 201 15.67 11.88 -19.15
CA PRO A 201 17.03 11.96 -18.58
C PRO A 201 17.33 10.84 -17.60
N GLU A 202 18.62 10.58 -17.33
CA GLU A 202 19.05 9.46 -16.49
C GLU A 202 18.64 9.57 -15.03
N ASP A 203 18.63 10.78 -14.50
CA ASP A 203 18.30 11.10 -13.11
C ASP A 203 16.80 11.29 -12.84
N TYR A 204 15.95 11.03 -13.84
CA TYR A 204 14.48 11.07 -13.67
C TYR A 204 13.95 9.71 -13.22
N ASP A 205 13.22 9.72 -12.11
CA ASP A 205 12.45 8.56 -11.63
C ASP A 205 10.96 8.76 -11.98
N VAL A 206 10.50 8.07 -13.03
CA VAL A 206 9.16 8.22 -13.60
C VAL A 206 8.12 7.56 -12.70
N ASN A 207 7.03 8.27 -12.43
CA ASN A 207 5.94 7.79 -11.57
C ASN A 207 4.67 7.46 -12.36
N HIS A 208 3.98 8.46 -12.89
CA HIS A 208 2.74 8.30 -13.65
C HIS A 208 2.96 8.48 -15.14
N VAL A 209 2.29 7.67 -15.96
CA VAL A 209 2.37 7.72 -17.42
C VAL A 209 0.97 7.62 -18.00
N ASN A 210 0.68 8.48 -18.99
CA ASN A 210 -0.53 8.43 -19.78
C ASN A 210 -0.18 8.66 -21.27
N VAL A 211 -0.55 7.70 -22.12
CA VAL A 211 -0.13 7.65 -23.53
C VAL A 211 -1.32 7.85 -24.44
N ARG A 212 -1.12 8.65 -25.49
CA ARG A 212 -2.00 8.74 -26.65
C ARG A 212 -1.18 8.77 -27.94
N PRO A 213 -1.79 8.59 -29.13
CA PRO A 213 -1.06 8.65 -30.38
C PRO A 213 -0.16 9.90 -30.49
N GLY A 214 1.13 9.69 -30.68
CA GLY A 214 2.15 10.72 -30.85
C GLY A 214 2.55 11.49 -29.57
N GLN A 215 1.93 11.29 -28.42
CA GLN A 215 2.25 12.05 -27.21
C GLN A 215 2.19 11.22 -25.93
N VAL A 216 3.08 11.55 -24.99
CA VAL A 216 3.11 10.98 -23.64
C VAL A 216 3.04 12.09 -22.61
N LEU A 217 2.11 11.99 -21.66
CA LEU A 217 2.16 12.74 -20.41
C LEU A 217 2.77 11.85 -19.34
N PHE A 218 3.71 12.38 -18.58
CA PHE A 218 4.31 11.64 -17.48
C PHE A 218 4.70 12.57 -16.34
N THR A 219 4.84 11.99 -15.15
CA THR A 219 5.45 12.67 -14.01
C THR A 219 6.78 12.01 -13.66
N ALA A 220 7.69 12.78 -13.09
CA ALA A 220 8.97 12.27 -12.64
C ALA A 220 9.56 13.10 -11.51
N PHE A 221 10.36 12.43 -10.69
CA PHE A 221 11.23 13.03 -9.67
C PHE A 221 12.64 13.17 -10.24
N PRO A 222 13.10 14.38 -10.62
CA PRO A 222 14.50 14.59 -10.98
C PRO A 222 15.35 14.72 -9.71
N PHE A 223 16.24 13.76 -9.43
CA PHE A 223 17.10 13.82 -8.24
C PHE A 223 18.37 12.96 -8.37
N ARG A 224 19.36 13.25 -7.49
CA ARG A 224 20.61 12.47 -7.37
C ARG A 224 20.94 12.04 -5.94
N ASP A 225 20.69 12.89 -4.95
CA ASP A 225 21.07 12.62 -3.56
C ASP A 225 19.86 12.31 -2.66
N VAL A 226 18.82 13.13 -2.76
CA VAL A 226 17.61 12.99 -1.94
C VAL A 226 16.39 13.08 -2.85
N LYS A 227 15.54 12.04 -2.85
CA LYS A 227 14.28 12.04 -3.59
C LYS A 227 13.34 13.08 -3.00
N PRO A 228 12.89 14.06 -3.81
CA PRO A 228 11.92 15.06 -3.34
C PRO A 228 10.53 14.43 -3.15
N VAL A 229 9.68 15.11 -2.40
CA VAL A 229 8.27 14.72 -2.20
C VAL A 229 7.41 15.17 -3.38
N THR A 230 7.82 16.25 -4.04
CA THR A 230 7.14 16.84 -5.19
C THR A 230 7.78 16.38 -6.50
N GLU A 231 6.96 16.30 -7.53
CA GLU A 231 7.39 15.83 -8.86
C GLU A 231 6.99 16.80 -9.97
N GLY A 232 7.73 16.75 -11.07
CA GLY A 232 7.38 17.50 -12.27
C GLY A 232 6.39 16.74 -13.15
N MET A 233 5.56 17.48 -13.91
CA MET A 233 4.73 16.94 -14.98
C MET A 233 5.25 17.39 -16.34
N TYR A 234 5.37 16.45 -17.26
CA TYR A 234 6.01 16.62 -18.56
C TYR A 234 5.13 16.09 -19.69
N ARG A 235 5.31 16.68 -20.87
CA ARG A 235 4.73 16.20 -22.13
C ARG A 235 5.87 15.90 -23.11
N TRP A 236 5.94 14.67 -23.57
CA TRP A 236 6.85 14.29 -24.65
C TRP A 236 6.08 14.15 -25.97
N ASP A 237 6.62 14.75 -27.03
CA ASP A 237 6.10 14.68 -28.39
C ASP A 237 6.96 13.71 -29.22
N ALA A 238 6.37 12.66 -29.75
CA ALA A 238 7.07 11.59 -30.46
C ALA A 238 7.60 11.99 -31.83
N GLU A 239 6.96 12.95 -32.50
CA GLU A 239 7.39 13.40 -33.85
C GLU A 239 8.56 14.36 -33.75
N ARG A 240 8.52 15.27 -32.77
CA ARG A 240 9.59 16.24 -32.53
C ARG A 240 10.72 15.67 -31.69
N ASN A 241 10.45 14.60 -30.95
CA ASN A 241 11.32 14.04 -29.91
C ASN A 241 11.74 15.10 -28.86
N GLU A 242 10.79 15.91 -28.44
CA GLU A 242 11.00 17.01 -27.49
C GLU A 242 10.12 16.81 -26.25
N THR A 243 10.65 17.20 -25.09
CA THR A 243 9.93 17.18 -23.83
C THR A 243 9.66 18.61 -23.36
N GLU A 244 8.40 18.92 -23.11
CA GLU A 244 7.93 20.17 -22.52
C GLU A 244 7.64 19.95 -21.03
N THR A 245 8.09 20.88 -20.17
CA THR A 245 7.72 20.90 -18.76
C THR A 245 6.39 21.63 -18.59
N LEU A 246 5.37 20.93 -18.08
CA LEU A 246 4.05 21.49 -17.81
C LEU A 246 3.93 21.99 -16.36
N ILE A 247 4.47 21.23 -15.40
CA ILE A 247 4.54 21.59 -13.99
C ILE A 247 5.99 21.38 -13.54
N THR A 248 6.57 22.37 -12.89
CA THR A 248 7.92 22.27 -12.32
C THR A 248 7.94 21.35 -11.09
N PRO A 249 9.06 20.64 -10.81
CA PRO A 249 9.11 19.60 -9.78
C PRO A 249 9.11 20.10 -8.32
N ASP A 250 8.85 21.39 -8.08
CA ASP A 250 8.86 22.04 -6.79
C ASP A 250 7.45 22.36 -6.24
N LYS A 251 6.37 21.98 -6.96
CA LYS A 251 5.02 22.46 -6.63
C LYS A 251 4.11 21.41 -6.01
N TYR A 252 4.01 20.24 -6.60
CA TYR A 252 2.97 19.26 -6.28
C TYR A 252 3.52 17.86 -6.07
N SER A 253 2.90 17.11 -5.17
CA SER A 253 2.87 15.66 -5.23
C SER A 253 1.68 15.26 -6.10
N ILE A 254 1.89 14.44 -7.14
CA ILE A 254 0.89 14.14 -8.18
C ILE A 254 0.47 12.67 -8.08
N ASP A 255 -0.84 12.43 -7.94
CA ASP A 255 -1.41 11.09 -7.83
C ASP A 255 -1.91 10.53 -9.17
N TYR A 256 -2.13 11.41 -10.16
CA TYR A 256 -2.66 11.00 -11.46
C TYR A 256 -2.40 12.05 -12.55
N VAL A 257 -2.15 11.58 -13.78
CA VAL A 257 -2.11 12.42 -14.99
C VAL A 257 -2.96 11.81 -16.11
N GLY A 258 -3.58 12.66 -16.92
CA GLY A 258 -4.38 12.24 -18.06
C GLY A 258 -4.50 13.31 -19.13
N HIS A 259 -4.78 12.88 -20.36
CA HIS A 259 -5.09 13.80 -21.46
C HIS A 259 -6.54 14.29 -21.40
N LEU A 260 -6.74 15.60 -21.51
CA LEU A 260 -8.03 16.25 -21.64
C LEU A 260 -8.05 17.11 -22.93
N GLY A 261 -8.31 16.49 -24.08
CA GLY A 261 -8.13 17.13 -25.36
C GLY A 261 -6.66 17.55 -25.59
N ARG A 262 -6.43 18.86 -25.77
CA ARG A 262 -5.04 19.42 -25.86
C ARG A 262 -4.44 19.75 -24.50
N LYS A 263 -5.25 19.77 -23.45
CA LYS A 263 -4.85 20.06 -22.07
C LYS A 263 -4.41 18.79 -21.36
N ALA A 264 -3.69 18.95 -20.25
CA ALA A 264 -3.42 17.89 -19.31
C ALA A 264 -4.31 18.04 -18.08
N LEU A 265 -4.79 16.91 -17.56
CA LEU A 265 -5.49 16.81 -16.29
C LEU A 265 -4.54 16.15 -15.28
N CYS A 266 -4.41 16.70 -14.09
CA CYS A 266 -3.74 16.03 -13.00
C CYS A 266 -4.55 16.07 -11.70
N LEU A 267 -4.34 15.08 -10.86
CA LEU A 267 -4.77 15.06 -9.47
C LEU A 267 -3.52 15.24 -8.62
N GLY A 268 -3.47 16.29 -7.81
CA GLY A 268 -2.26 16.60 -7.06
C GLY A 268 -2.52 17.28 -5.72
N LEU A 269 -1.53 17.19 -4.84
CA LEU A 269 -1.48 17.81 -3.52
C LEU A 269 -0.57 19.04 -3.55
N VAL A 270 -1.08 20.17 -3.06
CA VAL A 270 -0.31 21.42 -2.96
C VAL A 270 0.67 21.39 -1.78
N MET A 271 0.37 20.63 -0.74
CA MET A 271 1.15 20.48 0.52
C MET A 271 1.47 21.82 1.21
N ARG A 272 0.57 22.80 1.10
CA ARG A 272 0.81 24.16 1.63
C ARG A 272 0.40 24.29 3.09
N ASP A 273 -0.86 23.91 3.41
CA ASP A 273 -1.49 24.21 4.70
C ASP A 273 -1.57 22.97 5.60
N TYR A 274 -1.58 21.78 5.01
CA TYR A 274 -1.77 20.50 5.71
C TYR A 274 -0.69 19.45 5.37
N GLY A 275 0.41 19.89 4.75
CA GLY A 275 1.56 19.07 4.43
C GLY A 275 1.24 17.88 3.52
N VAL A 276 1.97 16.79 3.70
CA VAL A 276 1.86 15.56 2.88
C VAL A 276 0.48 14.88 2.99
N TYR A 277 -0.34 15.31 3.92
CA TYR A 277 -1.69 14.81 4.11
C TYR A 277 -2.79 15.76 3.62
N GLU A 278 -2.46 16.79 2.87
CA GLU A 278 -3.45 17.62 2.20
C GLU A 278 -4.29 16.77 1.23
N HIS A 279 -5.59 17.07 1.10
CA HIS A 279 -6.43 16.36 0.14
C HIS A 279 -6.07 16.77 -1.29
N PRO A 280 -5.89 15.81 -2.22
CA PRO A 280 -5.60 16.12 -3.60
C PRO A 280 -6.77 16.86 -4.26
N THR A 281 -6.44 17.73 -5.21
CA THR A 281 -7.40 18.47 -6.04
C THR A 281 -7.10 18.24 -7.51
N PHE A 282 -8.12 18.35 -8.35
CA PHE A 282 -7.93 18.30 -9.80
C PHE A 282 -7.48 19.64 -10.34
N PHE A 283 -6.48 19.59 -11.22
CA PHE A 283 -5.97 20.72 -11.99
C PHE A 283 -6.06 20.40 -13.49
N VAL A 284 -6.40 21.42 -14.27
CA VAL A 284 -6.20 21.41 -15.73
C VAL A 284 -5.00 22.29 -16.04
N VAL A 285 -4.08 21.78 -16.82
CA VAL A 285 -2.85 22.47 -17.21
C VAL A 285 -2.84 22.68 -18.71
N ASP A 286 -2.62 23.91 -19.16
CA ASP A 286 -2.46 24.29 -20.55
C ASP A 286 -1.36 25.35 -20.72
N GLU A 287 -1.20 25.87 -21.95
CA GLU A 287 -0.23 26.93 -22.27
C GLU A 287 -0.42 28.24 -21.49
N LYS A 288 -1.58 28.44 -20.86
CA LYS A 288 -1.91 29.63 -20.07
C LYS A 288 -1.63 29.47 -18.58
N GLY A 289 -1.30 28.26 -18.15
CA GLY A 289 -1.02 27.91 -16.75
C GLY A 289 -1.97 26.86 -16.19
N GLU A 290 -2.08 26.86 -14.88
CA GLU A 290 -2.80 25.85 -14.10
C GLU A 290 -4.16 26.40 -13.65
N GLU A 291 -5.24 25.68 -13.92
CA GLU A 291 -6.60 25.97 -13.45
C GLU A 291 -7.02 24.91 -12.42
N ASN A 292 -7.27 25.33 -11.17
CA ASN A 292 -7.75 24.45 -10.11
C ASN A 292 -9.27 24.22 -10.29
N LEU A 293 -9.67 22.96 -10.49
CA LEU A 293 -11.07 22.56 -10.63
C LEU A 293 -11.74 22.21 -9.29
N GLY A 294 -10.98 22.29 -8.18
CA GLY A 294 -11.49 21.93 -6.85
C GLY A 294 -11.60 20.42 -6.63
N ARG A 295 -12.37 20.05 -5.59
CA ARG A 295 -12.59 18.64 -5.23
C ARG A 295 -13.56 17.97 -6.18
N TYR A 296 -13.22 16.76 -6.60
CA TYR A 296 -14.11 15.92 -7.40
C TYR A 296 -15.04 15.12 -6.48
N ASP A 297 -16.35 15.32 -6.61
CA ASP A 297 -17.38 14.48 -5.98
C ASP A 297 -17.64 13.27 -6.88
N ARG A 298 -17.04 12.14 -6.52
CA ARG A 298 -17.10 10.90 -7.29
C ARG A 298 -18.39 10.14 -6.97
N ARG A 299 -19.44 10.32 -7.75
CA ARG A 299 -20.57 9.39 -7.79
C ARG A 299 -20.28 8.29 -8.81
N VAL A 300 -20.04 7.09 -8.33
CA VAL A 300 -19.82 5.91 -9.18
C VAL A 300 -21.06 5.04 -9.16
N ASN A 301 -21.69 4.85 -10.30
CA ASN A 301 -22.62 3.75 -10.50
C ASN A 301 -21.80 2.49 -10.71
N SER A 302 -21.88 1.52 -9.80
CA SER A 302 -21.20 0.23 -9.92
C SER A 302 -22.19 -0.87 -10.28
N GLU A 303 -21.86 -1.66 -11.30
CA GLU A 303 -22.54 -2.92 -11.62
C GLU A 303 -21.65 -4.08 -11.16
N VAL A 304 -22.24 -5.13 -10.60
CA VAL A 304 -21.52 -6.35 -10.26
C VAL A 304 -21.24 -7.13 -11.53
N VAL A 305 -20.00 -7.05 -11.99
CA VAL A 305 -19.50 -7.73 -13.20
C VAL A 305 -19.11 -9.18 -12.91
N THR A 306 -18.59 -9.44 -11.71
CA THR A 306 -18.27 -10.79 -11.23
C THR A 306 -18.52 -10.89 -9.74
N ASP A 307 -19.07 -12.00 -9.29
CA ASP A 307 -19.22 -12.30 -7.87
C ASP A 307 -17.96 -13.01 -7.35
N CYS A 308 -16.99 -12.21 -6.90
CA CYS A 308 -15.74 -12.71 -6.34
C CYS A 308 -15.92 -13.47 -5.03
N PHE A 309 -17.11 -13.44 -4.43
CA PHE A 309 -17.42 -14.08 -3.15
C PHE A 309 -18.40 -15.25 -3.28
N SER A 310 -18.96 -15.48 -4.47
CA SER A 310 -19.92 -16.56 -4.72
C SER A 310 -19.33 -17.91 -4.36
N GLY A 311 -19.96 -18.59 -3.41
CA GLY A 311 -19.50 -19.89 -2.91
C GLY A 311 -18.21 -19.89 -2.09
N SER A 312 -17.52 -18.75 -1.93
CA SER A 312 -16.24 -18.66 -1.20
C SER A 312 -16.45 -18.46 0.31
N VAL A 313 -17.48 -17.70 0.70
CA VAL A 313 -17.83 -17.44 2.10
C VAL A 313 -19.29 -17.78 2.36
N THR A 314 -19.53 -18.86 3.07
CA THR A 314 -20.88 -19.33 3.44
C THR A 314 -21.29 -18.99 4.86
N GLY A 315 -20.50 -18.15 5.55
CA GLY A 315 -20.72 -17.74 6.93
C GLY A 315 -21.62 -16.52 7.07
N GLN A 316 -22.07 -16.29 8.28
CA GLN A 316 -22.80 -15.06 8.62
C GLN A 316 -21.85 -13.88 8.57
N ARG A 317 -22.21 -12.88 7.76
CA ARG A 317 -21.55 -11.58 7.75
C ARG A 317 -22.18 -10.71 8.85
N MET A 318 -21.37 -10.24 9.79
CA MET A 318 -21.79 -9.22 10.73
C MET A 318 -21.61 -7.85 10.08
N VAL A 319 -22.66 -7.04 10.09
CA VAL A 319 -22.60 -5.65 9.67
C VAL A 319 -22.41 -4.81 10.93
N GLY A 320 -21.42 -3.90 10.92
CA GLY A 320 -21.24 -2.94 12.00
C GLY A 320 -22.45 -2.00 12.09
N GLU A 321 -23.00 -1.85 13.25
CA GLU A 321 -23.99 -0.79 13.53
C GLU A 321 -23.25 0.54 13.50
N THR A 322 -23.71 1.49 12.68
CA THR A 322 -23.12 2.84 12.62
C THR A 322 -23.51 3.62 13.86
N LEU A 323 -22.56 4.27 14.49
CA LEU A 323 -22.72 5.07 15.68
C LEU A 323 -22.16 6.47 15.42
N TYR A 324 -23.01 7.46 15.42
CA TYR A 324 -22.61 8.87 15.36
C TYR A 324 -22.68 9.49 16.74
N PHE A 325 -21.67 10.26 17.12
CA PHE A 325 -21.69 11.04 18.35
C PHE A 325 -20.87 12.31 18.21
N LEU A 326 -21.24 13.33 18.95
CA LEU A 326 -20.45 14.54 19.11
C LEU A 326 -19.50 14.33 20.30
N ASN A 327 -18.21 14.54 20.08
CA ASN A 327 -17.23 14.55 21.15
C ASN A 327 -17.35 15.82 22.02
N THR A 328 -16.57 15.95 23.08
CA THR A 328 -16.61 17.11 23.97
C THR A 328 -16.21 18.42 23.29
N ASP A 329 -15.49 18.37 22.17
CA ASP A 329 -15.17 19.54 21.35
C ASP A 329 -16.28 19.89 20.33
N GLY A 330 -17.39 19.15 20.32
CA GLY A 330 -18.50 19.33 19.36
C GLY A 330 -18.20 18.81 17.97
N VAL A 331 -17.19 17.94 17.83
CA VAL A 331 -16.81 17.32 16.53
C VAL A 331 -17.59 16.02 16.37
N ASP A 332 -18.20 15.85 15.19
CA ASP A 332 -18.92 14.63 14.83
C ASP A 332 -17.95 13.51 14.47
N ILE A 333 -17.99 12.40 15.22
CA ILE A 333 -17.14 11.21 15.05
C ILE A 333 -17.96 10.04 14.53
N ASP A 334 -17.56 9.46 13.41
CA ASP A 334 -18.16 8.25 12.85
C ASP A 334 -17.61 7.02 13.59
N GLY A 335 -18.48 6.29 14.26
CA GLY A 335 -18.15 5.05 14.95
C GLY A 335 -18.95 3.87 14.44
N PHE A 336 -18.45 2.68 14.74
CA PHE A 336 -19.05 1.41 14.33
C PHE A 336 -18.91 0.40 15.46
N VAL A 337 -19.94 -0.39 15.67
CA VAL A 337 -19.96 -1.49 16.65
C VAL A 337 -20.45 -2.75 15.97
N MET A 338 -19.64 -3.79 16.00
CA MET A 338 -19.97 -5.11 15.49
C MET A 338 -20.22 -6.05 16.66
N LYS A 339 -21.44 -6.59 16.75
CA LYS A 339 -21.81 -7.55 17.79
C LYS A 339 -21.17 -8.92 17.54
N PRO A 340 -20.92 -9.71 18.60
CA PRO A 340 -20.44 -11.08 18.43
C PRO A 340 -21.49 -11.97 17.73
N VAL A 341 -21.01 -12.95 16.98
CA VAL A 341 -21.90 -13.95 16.36
C VAL A 341 -22.56 -14.77 17.45
N GLY A 342 -23.91 -14.82 17.41
CA GLY A 342 -24.70 -15.46 18.46
C GLY A 342 -24.93 -14.56 19.68
N TYR A 343 -24.87 -13.24 19.49
CA TYR A 343 -25.20 -12.25 20.52
C TYR A 343 -26.59 -12.53 21.13
N GLU A 344 -26.61 -12.50 22.45
CA GLU A 344 -27.83 -12.65 23.29
C GLU A 344 -27.98 -11.41 24.20
N PRO A 345 -29.11 -10.70 24.14
CA PRO A 345 -29.34 -9.55 25.00
C PRO A 345 -29.17 -9.91 26.48
N GLY A 346 -28.53 -9.01 27.26
CA GLY A 346 -28.31 -9.19 28.70
C GLY A 346 -27.11 -10.08 29.06
N LYS A 347 -26.47 -10.75 28.14
CA LYS A 347 -25.21 -11.48 28.36
C LYS A 347 -24.02 -10.53 28.26
N ARG A 348 -23.02 -10.70 29.12
CA ARG A 348 -21.78 -9.91 29.11
C ARG A 348 -20.77 -10.50 28.14
N TYR A 349 -20.13 -9.63 27.37
CA TYR A 349 -19.16 -10.00 26.35
C TYR A 349 -17.88 -9.16 26.47
N PRO A 350 -16.71 -9.71 26.16
CA PRO A 350 -15.51 -8.92 25.98
C PRO A 350 -15.60 -8.04 24.73
N GLY A 351 -14.85 -6.92 24.72
CA GLY A 351 -14.81 -5.99 23.60
C GLY A 351 -13.39 -5.72 23.13
N ILE A 352 -13.23 -5.32 21.87
CA ILE A 352 -11.97 -4.92 21.26
C ILE A 352 -12.17 -3.55 20.60
N LEU A 353 -11.40 -2.55 21.05
CA LEU A 353 -11.23 -1.29 20.33
C LEU A 353 -10.19 -1.50 19.23
N HIS A 354 -10.59 -1.37 17.97
CA HIS A 354 -9.69 -1.50 16.82
C HIS A 354 -9.41 -0.15 16.19
N ILE A 355 -8.12 0.20 16.07
CA ILE A 355 -7.64 1.50 15.57
C ILE A 355 -7.03 1.31 14.19
N HIS A 356 -7.50 2.06 13.18
CA HIS A 356 -6.96 1.99 11.83
C HIS A 356 -5.57 2.60 11.70
N GLY A 357 -4.88 2.26 10.62
CA GLY A 357 -3.61 2.89 10.24
C GLY A 357 -3.80 4.21 9.50
N GLY A 358 -2.73 4.79 9.05
CA GLY A 358 -2.71 6.06 8.32
C GLY A 358 -1.86 7.11 9.01
N PRO A 359 -2.41 8.11 9.74
CA PRO A 359 -3.78 8.29 10.26
C PRO A 359 -4.84 8.58 9.21
N LYS A 360 -4.45 9.12 8.06
CA LYS A 360 -5.35 9.55 7.00
C LYS A 360 -5.91 8.38 6.19
N MET A 361 -6.62 7.50 6.90
CA MET A 361 -7.48 6.44 6.37
C MET A 361 -8.89 6.59 6.96
N VAL A 362 -9.78 5.67 6.61
CA VAL A 362 -11.15 5.66 7.10
C VAL A 362 -11.65 4.22 7.22
N PHE A 363 -12.29 3.90 8.34
CA PHE A 363 -13.13 2.74 8.46
C PHE A 363 -14.54 3.03 7.96
N GLY A 364 -15.19 2.01 7.44
CA GLY A 364 -16.58 2.05 7.01
C GLY A 364 -17.28 0.71 7.29
N PRO A 365 -18.53 0.54 6.82
CA PRO A 365 -19.30 -0.68 7.03
C PRO A 365 -18.82 -1.85 6.12
N GLY A 366 -17.70 -1.68 5.42
CA GLY A 366 -17.11 -2.69 4.54
C GLY A 366 -16.69 -3.96 5.28
N PHE A 367 -16.51 -5.04 4.52
CA PHE A 367 -16.06 -6.31 5.05
C PHE A 367 -14.56 -6.27 5.39
N HIS A 368 -14.23 -6.56 6.65
CA HIS A 368 -12.86 -6.75 7.12
C HIS A 368 -12.71 -8.13 7.76
N HIS A 369 -11.94 -9.02 7.14
CA HIS A 369 -11.79 -10.40 7.59
C HIS A 369 -11.37 -10.51 9.07
N GLU A 370 -10.40 -9.72 9.53
CA GLU A 370 -9.89 -9.72 10.89
C GLU A 370 -10.99 -9.33 11.91
N MET A 371 -11.75 -8.27 11.65
CA MET A 371 -12.86 -7.85 12.53
C MET A 371 -13.99 -8.89 12.56
N GLN A 372 -14.31 -9.48 11.39
CA GLN A 372 -15.32 -10.54 11.30
C GLN A 372 -14.90 -11.79 12.06
N LEU A 373 -13.60 -12.13 12.03
CA LEU A 373 -13.04 -13.23 12.79
C LEU A 373 -13.20 -13.01 14.31
N TRP A 374 -12.90 -11.82 14.80
CA TRP A 374 -13.06 -11.48 16.21
C TRP A 374 -14.53 -11.52 16.64
N ALA A 375 -15.44 -10.97 15.83
CA ALA A 375 -16.88 -11.07 16.09
C ALA A 375 -17.36 -12.54 16.06
N ALA A 376 -16.85 -13.37 15.14
CA ALA A 376 -17.13 -14.80 15.08
C ALA A 376 -16.59 -15.57 16.28
N SER A 377 -15.55 -15.04 16.93
CA SER A 377 -14.93 -15.59 18.13
C SER A 377 -15.56 -15.08 19.43
N GLY A 378 -16.63 -14.28 19.37
CA GLY A 378 -17.42 -13.88 20.53
C GLY A 378 -17.07 -12.53 21.12
N PHE A 379 -16.33 -11.69 20.43
CA PHE A 379 -16.00 -10.33 20.84
C PHE A 379 -16.95 -9.29 20.24
N PHE A 380 -17.30 -8.26 21.00
CA PHE A 380 -17.68 -7.00 20.40
C PHE A 380 -16.46 -6.37 19.71
N VAL A 381 -16.62 -5.84 18.49
CA VAL A 381 -15.56 -5.12 17.79
C VAL A 381 -16.01 -3.68 17.58
N CYS A 382 -15.30 -2.76 18.20
CA CYS A 382 -15.62 -1.33 18.20
C CYS A 382 -14.52 -0.58 17.46
N TYR A 383 -14.89 0.32 16.56
CA TYR A 383 -13.93 1.10 15.78
C TYR A 383 -14.54 2.42 15.33
N CYS A 384 -13.73 3.46 15.22
CA CYS A 384 -14.19 4.78 14.78
C CYS A 384 -13.15 5.47 13.90
N ASN A 385 -13.56 6.61 13.36
CA ASN A 385 -12.70 7.51 12.59
C ASN A 385 -12.44 8.76 13.45
N PRO A 386 -11.38 8.77 14.29
CA PRO A 386 -11.02 9.95 15.09
C PRO A 386 -10.52 11.07 14.17
N ARG A 387 -10.34 12.28 14.73
CA ARG A 387 -9.59 13.33 14.03
C ARG A 387 -8.24 12.80 13.54
N GLY A 388 -7.80 13.20 12.37
CA GLY A 388 -6.70 12.59 11.61
C GLY A 388 -7.18 11.68 10.49
N SER A 389 -8.42 11.16 10.55
CA SER A 389 -9.00 10.30 9.51
C SER A 389 -9.43 11.08 8.27
N CYS A 390 -9.54 10.36 7.13
CA CYS A 390 -10.16 10.89 5.91
C CYS A 390 -11.68 11.05 6.02
N GLY A 391 -12.28 11.69 5.03
CA GLY A 391 -13.73 11.73 4.80
C GLY A 391 -14.43 13.00 5.25
N LYS A 392 -13.84 13.79 6.14
CA LYS A 392 -14.42 15.05 6.67
C LYS A 392 -13.60 16.31 6.34
N GLY A 393 -12.71 16.23 5.37
CA GLY A 393 -11.91 17.35 4.89
C GLY A 393 -10.58 17.55 5.63
N ASN A 394 -9.77 18.50 5.14
CA ASN A 394 -8.39 18.72 5.61
C ASN A 394 -8.33 19.09 7.10
N ALA A 395 -9.18 19.99 7.57
CA ALA A 395 -9.18 20.41 8.96
C ALA A 395 -9.46 19.28 9.96
N PHE A 396 -10.32 18.31 9.60
CA PHE A 396 -10.56 17.12 10.38
C PHE A 396 -9.37 16.14 10.34
N ALA A 397 -8.74 16.03 9.17
CA ALA A 397 -7.61 15.13 8.92
C ALA A 397 -6.27 15.69 9.42
N ASP A 398 -6.21 16.92 9.90
CA ASP A 398 -4.99 17.59 10.38
C ASP A 398 -4.61 17.15 11.78
N LEU A 399 -3.48 16.44 11.88
CA LEU A 399 -2.81 16.06 13.13
C LEU A 399 -1.41 16.66 13.26
N GLN A 400 -0.98 17.55 12.39
CA GLN A 400 0.37 18.11 12.46
C GLN A 400 0.68 18.65 13.87
N GLY A 401 1.68 18.05 14.51
CA GLY A 401 2.10 18.37 15.87
C GLY A 401 1.11 18.01 17.00
N LYS A 402 0.06 17.22 16.72
CA LYS A 402 -1.05 16.91 17.66
C LYS A 402 -1.27 15.40 17.86
N TYR A 403 -0.35 14.58 17.37
CA TYR A 403 -0.44 13.12 17.51
C TYR A 403 -0.46 12.70 18.98
N GLY A 404 -1.43 11.85 19.35
CA GLY A 404 -1.63 11.41 20.71
C GLY A 404 -2.41 12.42 21.60
N GLU A 405 -2.93 13.50 21.02
CA GLU A 405 -3.72 14.50 21.75
C GLU A 405 -5.21 14.40 21.42
N VAL A 406 -5.62 15.01 20.30
CA VAL A 406 -7.04 15.07 19.92
C VAL A 406 -7.56 13.73 19.43
N ASP A 407 -6.76 12.98 18.72
CA ASP A 407 -7.02 11.65 18.21
C ASP A 407 -7.16 10.61 19.35
N PHE A 408 -6.29 10.66 20.36
CA PHE A 408 -6.40 9.85 21.56
C PHE A 408 -7.68 10.16 22.34
N ARG A 409 -8.01 11.45 22.53
CA ARG A 409 -9.22 11.88 23.22
C ARG A 409 -10.47 11.38 22.53
N ASP A 410 -10.54 11.52 21.19
CA ASP A 410 -11.66 11.03 20.40
C ASP A 410 -11.88 9.51 20.56
N LEU A 411 -10.79 8.72 20.61
CA LEU A 411 -10.85 7.27 20.85
C LEU A 411 -11.34 6.92 22.25
N MET A 412 -10.94 7.68 23.28
CA MET A 412 -11.38 7.45 24.65
C MET A 412 -12.85 7.81 24.83
N GLU A 413 -13.29 8.96 24.31
CA GLU A 413 -14.69 9.39 24.34
C GLU A 413 -15.60 8.45 23.53
N PHE A 414 -15.12 7.97 22.37
CA PHE A 414 -15.82 6.93 21.61
C PHE A 414 -15.99 5.65 22.42
N THR A 415 -14.95 5.22 23.14
CA THR A 415 -15.02 4.03 23.99
C THR A 415 -16.04 4.21 25.11
N ASP A 416 -16.09 5.40 25.74
CA ASP A 416 -17.09 5.72 26.78
C ASP A 416 -18.51 5.67 26.21
N GLU A 417 -18.72 6.24 25.03
CA GLU A 417 -20.02 6.23 24.37
C GLU A 417 -20.47 4.82 23.96
N VAL A 418 -19.54 3.97 23.50
CA VAL A 418 -19.81 2.56 23.20
C VAL A 418 -20.24 1.80 24.46
N LEU A 419 -19.50 1.93 25.56
CA LEU A 419 -19.85 1.26 26.83
C LEU A 419 -21.18 1.74 27.39
N ARG A 420 -21.53 3.01 27.19
CA ARG A 420 -22.82 3.58 27.58
C ARG A 420 -23.98 3.01 26.75
N ARG A 421 -23.80 2.85 25.42
CA ARG A 421 -24.87 2.35 24.52
C ARG A 421 -25.02 0.84 24.52
N TYR A 422 -23.94 0.13 24.79
CA TYR A 422 -23.89 -1.34 24.75
C TYR A 422 -23.45 -1.87 26.13
N PRO A 423 -24.36 -1.86 27.14
CA PRO A 423 -24.05 -2.30 28.52
C PRO A 423 -23.69 -3.79 28.61
N GLU A 424 -23.91 -4.56 27.53
CA GLU A 424 -23.46 -5.94 27.40
C GLU A 424 -21.95 -6.07 27.19
N ILE A 425 -21.26 -4.99 26.82
CA ILE A 425 -19.79 -5.01 26.79
C ILE A 425 -19.29 -4.91 28.24
N ASP A 426 -18.39 -5.81 28.58
CA ASP A 426 -17.73 -5.81 29.88
C ASP A 426 -16.53 -4.84 29.84
N ALA A 427 -16.65 -3.73 30.55
CA ALA A 427 -15.62 -2.70 30.60
C ALA A 427 -14.28 -3.22 31.17
N ASP A 428 -14.30 -4.23 32.05
CA ASP A 428 -13.10 -4.84 32.62
C ASP A 428 -12.45 -5.88 31.67
N ARG A 429 -13.11 -6.19 30.56
CA ARG A 429 -12.65 -7.13 29.55
C ARG A 429 -12.55 -6.46 28.15
N MET A 430 -12.00 -5.24 28.12
CA MET A 430 -11.72 -4.52 26.91
C MET A 430 -10.26 -4.68 26.48
N GLY A 431 -10.02 -5.04 25.23
CA GLY A 431 -8.72 -5.02 24.57
C GLY A 431 -8.60 -3.86 23.60
N VAL A 432 -7.36 -3.47 23.25
CA VAL A 432 -7.06 -2.48 22.22
C VAL A 432 -6.12 -3.05 21.19
N ALA A 433 -6.37 -2.80 19.89
CA ALA A 433 -5.54 -3.29 18.80
C ALA A 433 -5.43 -2.28 17.68
N GLY A 434 -4.27 -2.22 17.03
CA GLY A 434 -4.08 -1.41 15.84
C GLY A 434 -2.77 -1.71 15.12
N GLY A 435 -2.67 -1.22 13.87
CA GLY A 435 -1.47 -1.41 13.07
C GLY A 435 -1.00 -0.13 12.39
N SER A 436 0.34 0.03 12.21
CA SER A 436 0.93 1.26 11.64
C SER A 436 0.65 2.45 12.58
N TYR A 437 0.06 3.53 12.10
CA TYR A 437 -0.45 4.58 12.99
C TYR A 437 -1.38 4.02 14.10
N GLY A 438 -2.25 3.05 13.79
CA GLY A 438 -3.06 2.39 14.82
C GLY A 438 -2.22 1.62 15.85
N GLY A 439 -1.05 1.11 15.45
CA GLY A 439 -0.06 0.52 16.36
C GLY A 439 0.65 1.57 17.20
N PHE A 440 1.04 2.71 16.60
CA PHE A 440 1.48 3.90 17.32
C PHE A 440 0.46 4.30 18.40
N MET A 441 -0.79 4.44 18.01
CA MET A 441 -1.85 4.85 18.92
C MET A 441 -2.14 3.77 19.99
N THR A 442 -2.00 2.48 19.67
CA THR A 442 -2.07 1.40 20.68
C THR A 442 -0.97 1.54 21.72
N ASN A 443 0.29 1.77 21.29
CA ASN A 443 1.41 2.05 22.19
C ASN A 443 1.18 3.31 23.03
N TRP A 444 0.61 4.35 22.43
CA TRP A 444 0.25 5.60 23.12
C TRP A 444 -0.81 5.37 24.20
N VAL A 445 -1.90 4.69 23.84
CA VAL A 445 -3.02 4.38 24.75
C VAL A 445 -2.53 3.67 26.00
N ILE A 446 -1.75 2.60 25.86
CA ILE A 446 -1.28 1.82 27.02
C ILE A 446 -0.30 2.58 27.93
N GLY A 447 0.38 3.62 27.40
CA GLY A 447 1.23 4.54 28.17
C GLY A 447 0.45 5.65 28.90
N HIS A 448 -0.85 5.84 28.58
CA HIS A 448 -1.66 6.94 29.09
C HIS A 448 -2.94 6.50 29.85
N THR A 449 -3.32 5.23 29.78
CA THR A 449 -4.49 4.70 30.53
C THR A 449 -4.36 3.21 30.78
N ASP A 450 -4.87 2.77 31.95
CA ASP A 450 -4.91 1.35 32.36
C ASP A 450 -6.26 0.69 32.03
N ARG A 451 -7.13 1.33 31.21
CA ARG A 451 -8.52 0.85 30.97
C ARG A 451 -8.61 -0.42 30.13
N PHE A 452 -7.54 -0.79 29.39
CA PHE A 452 -7.55 -1.97 28.56
C PHE A 452 -6.83 -3.14 29.21
N ARG A 453 -7.48 -4.30 29.22
CA ARG A 453 -6.98 -5.52 29.84
C ARG A 453 -5.79 -6.12 29.10
N CYS A 454 -5.74 -5.97 27.78
CA CYS A 454 -4.60 -6.33 26.94
C CYS A 454 -4.52 -5.46 25.68
N ALA A 455 -3.38 -5.50 25.03
CA ALA A 455 -3.11 -4.75 23.79
C ALA A 455 -2.46 -5.61 22.72
N VAL A 456 -2.72 -5.26 21.44
CA VAL A 456 -2.03 -5.82 20.26
C VAL A 456 -1.51 -4.69 19.40
N SER A 457 -0.21 -4.47 19.44
CA SER A 457 0.49 -3.44 18.66
C SER A 457 1.18 -4.07 17.46
N GLN A 458 0.74 -3.67 16.25
CA GLN A 458 1.23 -4.29 15.02
C GLN A 458 1.98 -3.27 14.16
N ARG A 459 3.19 -3.66 13.65
CA ARG A 459 3.97 -2.81 12.72
C ARG A 459 3.89 -1.33 13.12
N SER A 460 4.19 -1.07 14.38
CA SER A 460 3.92 0.19 15.05
C SER A 460 5.11 1.15 15.02
N ILE A 461 4.84 2.41 15.29
CA ILE A 461 5.84 3.41 15.64
C ILE A 461 5.89 3.51 17.17
N ALA A 462 7.11 3.49 17.74
CA ALA A 462 7.36 3.71 19.15
C ALA A 462 8.25 4.94 19.39
N ASN A 463 9.14 5.25 18.42
CA ASN A 463 10.19 6.23 18.58
C ASN A 463 10.37 7.07 17.30
N TYR A 464 9.79 8.27 17.27
CA TYR A 464 9.92 9.18 16.14
C TYR A 464 11.35 9.69 15.90
N VAL A 465 12.22 9.68 16.94
CA VAL A 465 13.62 10.05 16.80
C VAL A 465 14.36 9.07 15.90
N GLY A 466 14.16 7.76 16.12
CA GLY A 466 14.73 6.71 15.27
C GLY A 466 14.03 6.59 13.91
N ASP A 467 12.71 6.65 13.91
CA ASP A 467 11.89 6.47 12.71
C ASP A 467 12.16 7.56 11.65
N TYR A 468 12.52 8.78 12.08
CA TYR A 468 12.87 9.89 11.19
C TYR A 468 13.94 9.52 10.15
N LEU A 469 14.97 8.78 10.54
CA LEU A 469 16.12 8.49 9.66
C LEU A 469 16.15 7.03 9.17
N LEU A 470 15.37 6.14 9.76
CA LEU A 470 15.35 4.71 9.42
C LEU A 470 14.17 4.30 8.54
N SER A 471 13.05 5.02 8.61
CA SER A 471 11.87 4.76 7.77
C SER A 471 12.11 5.21 6.32
N ASP A 472 11.55 4.46 5.38
CA ASP A 472 11.58 4.80 3.95
C ASP A 472 10.90 6.14 3.61
N ILE A 473 9.99 6.60 4.48
CA ILE A 473 9.30 7.90 4.37
C ILE A 473 9.69 8.87 5.49
N GLY A 474 10.47 8.42 6.48
CA GLY A 474 10.72 9.17 7.71
C GLY A 474 11.33 10.55 7.47
N TYR A 475 12.27 10.65 6.53
CA TYR A 475 13.03 11.88 6.23
C TYR A 475 12.16 13.09 5.81
N TYR A 476 10.97 12.84 5.26
CA TYR A 476 10.01 13.90 4.93
C TYR A 476 8.75 13.87 5.80
N TYR A 477 8.27 12.66 6.16
CA TYR A 477 7.04 12.48 6.93
C TYR A 477 7.15 13.03 8.35
N VAL A 478 8.25 12.70 9.05
CA VAL A 478 8.41 13.11 10.46
C VAL A 478 8.54 14.63 10.59
N PRO A 479 9.40 15.34 9.82
CA PRO A 479 9.45 16.80 9.88
C PRO A 479 8.12 17.48 9.55
N ASP A 480 7.39 16.97 8.58
CA ASP A 480 6.09 17.51 8.19
C ASP A 480 5.03 17.27 9.28
N GLN A 481 4.90 16.04 9.77
CA GLN A 481 3.82 15.68 10.70
C GLN A 481 4.12 16.04 12.16
N GLN A 482 5.38 16.05 12.57
CA GLN A 482 5.80 16.43 13.92
C GLN A 482 6.29 17.88 14.00
N LEU A 483 6.22 18.66 12.90
CA LEU A 483 6.60 20.06 12.80
C LEU A 483 8.04 20.32 13.27
N GLY A 484 8.99 19.54 12.75
CA GLY A 484 10.41 19.76 12.97
C GLY A 484 11.27 18.50 12.90
N THR A 485 12.55 18.72 12.79
CA THR A 485 13.60 17.69 12.70
C THR A 485 14.17 17.35 14.09
N ILE A 486 14.93 16.26 14.18
CA ILE A 486 15.66 15.91 15.41
C ILE A 486 16.71 16.96 15.83
N TRP A 487 17.21 17.78 14.90
CA TRP A 487 18.18 18.83 15.17
C TRP A 487 17.53 20.12 15.67
N GLU A 488 16.30 20.39 15.23
CA GLU A 488 15.54 21.59 15.61
C GLU A 488 14.73 21.38 16.89
N HIS A 489 14.05 20.21 16.98
CA HIS A 489 13.09 19.95 18.05
C HIS A 489 13.19 18.50 18.60
N PRO A 490 14.36 18.04 19.08
CA PRO A 490 14.53 16.65 19.54
C PRO A 490 13.58 16.28 20.69
N GLU A 491 13.30 17.23 21.59
CA GLU A 491 12.39 17.02 22.73
C GLU A 491 10.94 16.84 22.30
N ARG A 492 10.51 17.51 21.21
CA ARG A 492 9.17 17.35 20.64
C ARG A 492 8.99 15.95 20.11
N LEU A 493 9.94 15.46 19.30
CA LEU A 493 9.90 14.12 18.75
C LEU A 493 9.91 13.05 19.85
N TRP A 494 10.72 13.26 20.89
CA TRP A 494 10.74 12.36 22.04
C TRP A 494 9.40 12.36 22.79
N LYS A 495 8.80 13.51 23.06
CA LYS A 495 7.49 13.61 23.71
C LYS A 495 6.35 13.01 22.88
N ALA A 496 6.43 13.10 21.56
CA ALA A 496 5.46 12.47 20.66
C ALA A 496 5.67 10.95 20.52
N SER A 497 6.78 10.41 21.03
CA SER A 497 7.13 8.99 20.94
C SER A 497 6.49 8.19 22.09
N PRO A 498 5.69 7.14 21.82
CA PRO A 498 5.13 6.27 22.85
C PRO A 498 6.17 5.66 23.80
N LEU A 499 7.38 5.41 23.29
CA LEU A 499 8.51 4.86 24.07
C LEU A 499 8.83 5.72 25.31
N THR A 500 8.61 7.04 25.25
CA THR A 500 8.79 7.97 26.38
C THR A 500 7.95 7.59 27.61
N TYR A 501 6.84 6.91 27.39
CA TYR A 501 5.85 6.57 28.43
C TYR A 501 5.80 5.07 28.75
N ALA A 502 6.78 4.30 28.25
CA ALA A 502 6.83 2.86 28.44
C ALA A 502 6.96 2.45 29.91
N ASP A 503 7.56 3.29 30.77
CA ASP A 503 7.67 3.12 32.22
C ASP A 503 6.34 3.17 32.97
N ARG A 504 5.26 3.65 32.34
CA ARG A 504 3.91 3.75 32.92
C ARG A 504 3.01 2.59 32.53
N VAL A 505 3.40 1.80 31.52
CA VAL A 505 2.58 0.73 30.98
C VAL A 505 2.41 -0.41 31.98
N LYS A 506 1.17 -0.87 32.15
CA LYS A 506 0.81 -2.06 32.91
C LYS A 506 0.10 -3.11 32.07
N THR A 507 -0.42 -2.71 30.93
CA THR A 507 -1.25 -3.53 30.04
C THR A 507 -0.42 -4.62 29.35
N PRO A 508 -0.73 -5.92 29.52
CA PRO A 508 -0.12 -7.00 28.75
C PRO A 508 -0.19 -6.74 27.25
N THR A 509 0.94 -6.84 26.54
CA THR A 509 1.02 -6.38 25.15
C THR A 509 1.67 -7.41 24.22
N LEU A 510 0.93 -7.78 23.14
CA LEU A 510 1.45 -8.52 22.01
C LEU A 510 1.95 -7.57 20.92
N PHE A 511 3.19 -7.73 20.49
CA PHE A 511 3.77 -7.05 19.33
C PHE A 511 3.79 -7.99 18.12
N ILE A 512 3.34 -7.48 16.98
CA ILE A 512 3.43 -8.16 15.68
C ILE A 512 4.28 -7.28 14.76
N HIS A 513 5.42 -7.78 14.29
CA HIS A 513 6.30 -7.02 13.40
C HIS A 513 6.93 -7.92 12.34
N ALA A 514 7.29 -7.32 11.20
CA ALA A 514 7.97 -7.99 10.10
C ALA A 514 9.44 -7.54 10.02
N ASP A 515 10.35 -8.44 9.66
CA ASP A 515 11.79 -8.17 9.63
C ASP A 515 12.22 -7.23 8.50
N LYS A 516 11.41 -7.16 7.43
CA LYS A 516 11.62 -6.27 6.27
C LYS A 516 10.60 -5.11 6.23
N ASP A 517 10.06 -4.74 7.38
CA ASP A 517 9.24 -3.54 7.48
C ASP A 517 10.15 -2.30 7.49
N TYR A 518 10.23 -1.64 6.34
CA TYR A 518 10.98 -0.40 6.18
C TYR A 518 10.11 0.84 6.33
N ARG A 519 8.79 0.70 6.48
CA ARG A 519 7.84 1.80 6.71
C ARG A 519 7.79 2.19 8.19
N CYS A 520 7.41 1.26 9.05
CA CYS A 520 7.55 1.36 10.51
C CYS A 520 8.58 0.32 10.90
N THR A 521 9.83 0.72 11.04
CA THR A 521 10.94 -0.21 11.12
C THR A 521 10.84 -1.18 12.29
N LEU A 522 11.39 -2.40 12.13
CA LEU A 522 11.43 -3.41 13.17
C LEU A 522 12.00 -2.87 14.50
N ALA A 523 12.92 -1.90 14.43
CA ALA A 523 13.50 -1.24 15.61
C ALA A 523 12.42 -0.70 16.56
N ASN A 524 11.36 -0.08 16.03
CA ASN A 524 10.23 0.43 16.84
C ASN A 524 9.55 -0.67 17.67
N GLY A 525 9.31 -1.83 17.07
CA GLY A 525 8.73 -2.99 17.78
C GLY A 525 9.65 -3.55 18.84
N LEU A 526 10.96 -3.65 18.53
CA LEU A 526 11.97 -4.15 19.45
C LEU A 526 12.18 -3.22 20.65
N GLU A 527 12.25 -1.89 20.41
CA GLU A 527 12.43 -0.89 21.46
C GLU A 527 11.28 -0.92 22.47
N MET A 528 10.05 -0.90 21.98
CA MET A 528 8.88 -0.91 22.87
C MET A 528 8.75 -2.23 23.63
N PHE A 529 8.94 -3.37 22.95
CA PHE A 529 8.95 -4.69 23.58
C PHE A 529 10.03 -4.78 24.69
N ALA A 530 11.25 -4.35 24.38
CA ALA A 530 12.36 -4.38 25.35
C ALA A 530 12.08 -3.47 26.56
N ALA A 531 11.54 -2.27 26.32
CA ALA A 531 11.17 -1.35 27.38
C ALA A 531 10.10 -1.96 28.32
N LEU A 532 9.04 -2.56 27.77
CA LEU A 532 8.01 -3.22 28.58
C LEU A 532 8.58 -4.38 29.40
N LYS A 533 9.48 -5.20 28.80
CA LYS A 533 10.17 -6.28 29.55
C LYS A 533 11.02 -5.75 30.70
N LEU A 534 11.76 -4.66 30.50
CA LEU A 534 12.58 -4.03 31.55
C LEU A 534 11.73 -3.49 32.70
N HIS A 535 10.51 -3.07 32.43
CA HIS A 535 9.54 -2.61 33.45
C HIS A 535 8.64 -3.72 34.02
N GLY A 536 8.93 -5.00 33.66
CA GLY A 536 8.22 -6.16 34.21
C GLY A 536 6.82 -6.37 33.66
N VAL A 537 6.47 -5.71 32.56
CA VAL A 537 5.17 -5.87 31.90
C VAL A 537 5.15 -7.17 31.09
N GLU A 538 4.08 -7.94 31.22
CA GLU A 538 3.85 -9.11 30.38
C GLU A 538 3.80 -8.69 28.90
N SER A 539 4.71 -9.22 28.10
CA SER A 539 4.77 -8.88 26.67
C SER A 539 5.34 -10.02 25.84
N LYS A 540 4.86 -10.12 24.60
CA LYS A 540 5.26 -11.09 23.60
C LYS A 540 5.54 -10.37 22.29
N LEU A 541 6.59 -10.76 21.56
CA LEU A 541 6.88 -10.26 20.22
C LEU A 541 6.88 -11.43 19.22
N CYS A 542 6.02 -11.35 18.22
CA CYS A 542 6.02 -12.25 17.06
C CYS A 542 6.65 -11.52 15.87
N MET A 543 7.85 -11.97 15.48
CA MET A 543 8.59 -11.43 14.34
C MET A 543 8.42 -12.35 13.13
N PHE A 544 7.90 -11.80 12.02
CA PHE A 544 7.63 -12.53 10.79
C PHE A 544 8.74 -12.31 9.78
N TYR A 545 9.44 -13.38 9.41
CA TYR A 545 10.59 -13.35 8.52
C TYR A 545 10.18 -13.24 7.05
N GLY A 546 10.92 -12.40 6.32
CA GLY A 546 10.72 -12.18 4.89
C GLY A 546 9.49 -11.35 4.54
N GLU A 547 8.79 -10.83 5.53
CA GLU A 547 7.59 -10.01 5.37
C GLU A 547 7.91 -8.52 5.50
N ASN A 548 7.03 -7.68 4.94
CA ASN A 548 7.13 -6.22 5.00
C ASN A 548 5.94 -5.61 5.74
N HIS A 549 5.77 -4.29 5.67
CA HIS A 549 4.65 -3.56 6.27
C HIS A 549 3.27 -4.05 5.80
N GLY A 550 3.20 -4.70 4.64
CA GLY A 550 2.00 -5.27 4.06
C GLY A 550 1.59 -6.65 4.60
N LEU A 551 2.30 -7.26 5.56
CA LEU A 551 2.05 -8.61 6.10
C LEU A 551 0.56 -8.95 6.25
N SER A 552 -0.25 -8.07 6.83
CA SER A 552 -1.68 -8.32 7.06
C SER A 552 -2.52 -8.41 5.78
N ARG A 553 -2.03 -7.87 4.65
CA ARG A 553 -2.75 -7.72 3.38
C ARG A 553 -2.17 -8.59 2.26
N GLU A 554 -0.84 -8.61 2.16
CA GLU A 554 -0.08 -9.15 1.03
C GLU A 554 0.94 -10.21 1.44
N GLY A 555 1.17 -10.37 2.76
CA GLY A 555 2.09 -11.37 3.28
C GLY A 555 1.71 -12.79 2.88
N LYS A 556 2.66 -13.70 2.99
CA LYS A 556 2.46 -15.13 2.69
C LYS A 556 1.22 -15.66 3.42
N PRO A 557 0.39 -16.49 2.78
CA PRO A 557 -0.81 -17.04 3.37
C PRO A 557 -0.59 -17.70 4.74
N SER A 558 0.49 -18.47 4.90
CA SER A 558 0.87 -19.09 6.18
C SER A 558 1.15 -18.06 7.28
N ASN A 559 1.90 -16.99 6.95
CA ASN A 559 2.23 -15.92 7.88
C ASN A 559 1.00 -15.10 8.26
N ARG A 560 0.08 -14.85 7.33
CA ARG A 560 -1.19 -14.18 7.61
C ARG A 560 -2.07 -15.01 8.55
N ILE A 561 -2.14 -16.34 8.36
CA ILE A 561 -2.86 -17.26 9.26
C ILE A 561 -2.22 -17.24 10.65
N SER A 562 -0.91 -17.40 10.74
CA SER A 562 -0.17 -17.41 12.00
C SER A 562 -0.34 -16.08 12.76
N ARG A 563 -0.25 -14.94 12.07
CA ARG A 563 -0.51 -13.63 12.65
C ARG A 563 -1.92 -13.52 13.25
N LEU A 564 -2.95 -13.91 12.49
CA LEU A 564 -4.34 -13.87 12.98
C LEU A 564 -4.55 -14.83 14.16
N SER A 565 -3.91 -16.00 14.13
CA SER A 565 -3.96 -16.98 15.23
C SER A 565 -3.32 -16.43 16.51
N GLU A 566 -2.14 -15.82 16.42
CA GLU A 566 -1.44 -15.22 17.55
C GLU A 566 -2.25 -14.08 18.20
N ILE A 567 -2.85 -13.22 17.37
CA ILE A 567 -3.71 -12.13 17.85
C ILE A 567 -4.96 -12.68 18.55
N LEU A 568 -5.64 -13.64 17.91
CA LEU A 568 -6.86 -14.23 18.47
C LEU A 568 -6.59 -14.93 19.80
N HIS A 569 -5.52 -15.75 19.85
CA HIS A 569 -5.12 -16.44 21.06
C HIS A 569 -4.82 -15.47 22.22
N TRP A 570 -4.04 -14.42 21.94
CA TRP A 570 -3.73 -13.37 22.93
C TRP A 570 -4.97 -12.69 23.46
N MET A 571 -5.93 -12.33 22.58
CA MET A 571 -7.19 -11.72 22.99
C MET A 571 -8.08 -12.69 23.78
N GLU A 572 -8.09 -13.98 23.42
CA GLU A 572 -8.86 -14.99 24.14
C GLU A 572 -8.30 -15.23 25.55
N GLU A 573 -6.98 -15.37 25.67
CA GLU A 573 -6.29 -15.60 26.93
C GLU A 573 -6.54 -14.48 27.95
N HIS A 574 -6.54 -13.22 27.51
CA HIS A 574 -6.64 -12.08 28.42
C HIS A 574 -8.07 -11.55 28.62
N LEU A 575 -9.00 -11.81 27.70
CA LEU A 575 -10.33 -11.22 27.71
C LEU A 575 -11.46 -12.21 27.96
N LYS A 576 -11.24 -13.52 27.75
CA LYS A 576 -12.23 -14.54 28.09
C LYS A 576 -12.00 -15.07 29.51
N GLU A 577 -13.08 -15.44 30.18
CA GLU A 577 -13.03 -16.21 31.42
C GLU A 577 -12.59 -17.65 31.10
N GLU A 578 -11.83 -18.27 32.01
CA GLU A 578 -11.48 -19.71 31.92
C GLU A 578 -12.73 -20.59 31.96
#